data_494fb5bc64d9dfd0c172ff3ca466d0f9
#
_entry.id   494fb5bc64d9dfd0c172ff3ca466d0f9
#
_cell.length_a   1.000
_cell.length_b   1.000
_cell.length_c   1.000
_cell.angle_alpha   90.00
_cell.angle_beta   90.00
_cell.angle_gamma   90.00
#
_symmetry.space_group_name_H-M   'P 1'
#
loop_
_entity.id
_entity.type
_entity.pdbx_description
1 polymer ?
#
loop_
_entity_poly.entity_id
_entity_poly.type
_entity_poly.pdbx_seq_one_letter_code
_entity_poly.pdbx_strand_id
1 'polypeptide(L)'
;MPVKQISVSLENAPGKLSEMSDYLGENGINIIALSVADTTDISAIRFVTDDPEKAANVLRSHGYSIKTTDVLAVEAPNHPGGLNAILKPLKGISINVNYLYTCLGTGEKTVLIVGVDKMEEAIQILRKNWVHMYDEELYRL
;
A
#
# COMPACT_ATOMS: atom_id res chain seq x y z
N MET A 1 -10.00 6.74 -5.95
CA MET A 1 -9.83 5.61 -6.85
C MET A 1 -8.82 4.64 -6.27
N PRO A 2 -9.07 3.35 -6.36
CA PRO A 2 -8.15 2.38 -5.80
C PRO A 2 -6.85 2.27 -6.58
N VAL A 3 -5.79 1.94 -5.88
CA VAL A 3 -4.53 1.53 -6.48
C VAL A 3 -4.28 0.06 -6.15
N LYS A 4 -3.41 -0.59 -6.89
CA LYS A 4 -3.13 -2.01 -6.72
C LYS A 4 -2.01 -2.23 -5.72
N GLN A 5 -2.25 -3.08 -4.76
CA GLN A 5 -1.29 -3.54 -3.78
C GLN A 5 -0.98 -5.00 -4.03
N ILE A 6 0.28 -5.37 -3.88
CA ILE A 6 0.70 -6.77 -3.92
C ILE A 6 0.95 -7.24 -2.48
N SER A 7 0.39 -8.41 -2.16
CA SER A 7 0.65 -9.08 -0.89
C SER A 7 1.36 -10.39 -1.16
N VAL A 8 2.37 -10.69 -0.37
CA VAL A 8 3.11 -11.95 -0.47
C VAL A 8 3.49 -12.39 0.93
N SER A 9 3.48 -13.71 1.16
CA SER A 9 3.97 -14.30 2.40
C SER A 9 5.34 -14.90 2.12
N LEU A 10 6.34 -14.49 2.91
CA LEU A 10 7.69 -15.01 2.81
C LEU A 10 8.06 -15.75 4.09
N GLU A 11 8.92 -16.77 3.95
CA GLU A 11 9.55 -17.37 5.10
C GLU A 11 10.31 -16.29 5.88
N ASN A 12 10.14 -16.26 7.19
CA ASN A 12 10.85 -15.31 8.04
C ASN A 12 12.28 -15.81 8.29
N ALA A 13 13.14 -15.60 7.29
CA ALA A 13 14.51 -16.06 7.29
C ALA A 13 15.42 -15.03 6.63
N PRO A 14 16.71 -15.02 6.99
CA PRO A 14 17.65 -14.07 6.40
C PRO A 14 17.68 -14.14 4.87
N GLY A 15 17.70 -12.99 4.23
CA GLY A 15 17.82 -12.86 2.78
C GLY A 15 16.55 -13.04 1.96
N LYS A 16 15.45 -13.46 2.55
CA LYS A 16 14.20 -13.71 1.79
C LYS A 16 13.62 -12.43 1.21
N LEU A 17 13.55 -11.38 1.99
CA LEU A 17 13.05 -10.08 1.52
C LEU A 17 14.02 -9.46 0.51
N SER A 18 15.31 -9.58 0.74
CA SER A 18 16.34 -9.09 -0.18
C SER A 18 16.24 -9.76 -1.54
N GLU A 19 16.05 -11.08 -1.58
CA GLU A 19 15.89 -11.84 -2.81
C GLU A 19 14.69 -11.35 -3.63
N MET A 20 13.55 -11.17 -2.98
CA MET A 20 12.36 -10.64 -3.65
C MET A 20 12.60 -9.24 -4.20
N SER A 21 13.24 -8.38 -3.40
CA SER A 21 13.58 -7.02 -3.81
C SER A 21 14.52 -6.99 -5.01
N ASP A 22 15.48 -7.91 -5.06
CA ASP A 22 16.40 -8.03 -6.19
C ASP A 22 15.69 -8.35 -7.50
N TYR A 23 14.74 -9.27 -7.48
CA TYR A 23 13.98 -9.60 -8.69
C TYR A 23 13.22 -8.39 -9.23
N LEU A 24 12.63 -7.59 -8.36
CA LEU A 24 11.94 -6.38 -8.76
C LEU A 24 12.92 -5.35 -9.31
N GLY A 25 14.04 -5.13 -8.63
CA GLY A 25 15.05 -4.17 -9.05
C GLY A 25 15.70 -4.51 -10.38
N GLU A 26 15.99 -5.79 -10.63
CA GLU A 26 16.54 -6.27 -11.89
C GLU A 26 15.62 -6.00 -13.08
N ASN A 27 14.33 -5.89 -12.83
CA ASN A 27 13.33 -5.62 -13.86
C ASN A 27 12.90 -4.16 -13.90
N GLY A 28 13.65 -3.27 -13.22
CA GLY A 28 13.41 -1.84 -13.25
C GLY A 28 12.16 -1.40 -12.50
N ILE A 29 11.67 -2.21 -11.57
CA ILE A 29 10.46 -1.92 -10.80
C ILE A 29 10.84 -1.25 -9.49
N ASN A 30 10.24 -0.09 -9.22
CA ASN A 30 10.45 0.66 -7.99
C ASN A 30 9.33 0.41 -7.00
N ILE A 31 9.69 0.12 -5.75
CA ILE A 31 8.75 -0.02 -4.65
C ILE A 31 8.43 1.37 -4.11
N ILE A 32 7.16 1.75 -4.14
CA ILE A 32 6.71 3.08 -3.71
C ILE A 32 6.24 3.06 -2.25
N ALA A 33 5.72 1.95 -1.79
CA ALA A 33 5.25 1.79 -0.42
C ALA A 33 5.47 0.35 0.01
N LEU A 34 5.84 0.13 1.27
CA LEU A 34 6.21 -1.18 1.77
C LEU A 34 5.83 -1.33 3.22
N SER A 35 5.24 -2.45 3.55
CA SER A 35 4.95 -2.84 4.93
C SER A 35 5.33 -4.30 5.12
N VAL A 36 6.09 -4.57 6.17
CA VAL A 36 6.52 -5.91 6.56
C VAL A 36 6.01 -6.18 7.97
N ALA A 37 5.18 -7.21 8.10
CA ALA A 37 4.68 -7.64 9.41
C ALA A 37 5.04 -9.11 9.58
N ASP A 38 5.72 -9.43 10.67
CA ASP A 38 6.16 -10.80 10.90
C ASP A 38 5.31 -11.51 11.95
N THR A 39 5.19 -12.81 11.74
CA THR A 39 4.85 -13.76 12.78
C THR A 39 6.11 -14.58 13.05
N THR A 40 6.03 -15.63 13.86
CA THR A 40 7.20 -16.44 14.20
C THR A 40 7.90 -17.03 12.97
N ASP A 41 7.11 -17.54 12.02
CA ASP A 41 7.66 -18.30 10.89
C ASP A 41 7.50 -17.62 9.55
N ILE A 42 6.56 -16.68 9.42
CA ILE A 42 6.16 -16.08 8.14
C ILE A 42 6.15 -14.55 8.27
N SER A 43 6.70 -13.90 7.24
CA SER A 43 6.56 -12.45 7.09
C SER A 43 5.48 -12.16 6.06
N ALA A 44 4.51 -11.34 6.43
CA ALA A 44 3.49 -10.84 5.53
C ALA A 44 3.97 -9.51 4.95
N ILE A 45 4.16 -9.48 3.64
CA ILE A 45 4.68 -8.30 2.94
C ILE A 45 3.55 -7.69 2.13
N ARG A 46 3.35 -6.39 2.29
CA ARG A 46 2.43 -5.61 1.47
C ARG A 46 3.19 -4.47 0.84
N PHE A 47 3.02 -4.27 -0.45
CA PHE A 47 3.72 -3.19 -1.13
C PHE A 47 2.98 -2.70 -2.37
N VAL A 48 3.32 -1.49 -2.78
CA VAL A 48 2.84 -0.86 -4.01
C VAL A 48 4.06 -0.50 -4.85
N THR A 49 3.98 -0.75 -6.14
CA THR A 49 5.07 -0.46 -7.08
C THR A 49 4.63 0.55 -8.13
N ASP A 50 5.60 1.08 -8.87
CA ASP A 50 5.33 1.98 -10.00
C ASP A 50 4.72 1.26 -11.22
N ASP A 51 4.83 -0.07 -11.27
CA ASP A 51 4.24 -0.89 -12.33
C ASP A 51 3.68 -2.18 -11.71
N PRO A 52 2.45 -2.14 -11.15
CA PRO A 52 1.89 -3.29 -10.44
C PRO A 52 1.73 -4.55 -11.29
N GLU A 53 1.34 -4.40 -12.55
CA GLU A 53 1.14 -5.54 -13.44
C GLU A 53 2.44 -6.25 -13.74
N LYS A 54 3.48 -5.49 -14.08
CA LYS A 54 4.81 -6.04 -14.33
C LYS A 54 5.38 -6.69 -13.08
N ALA A 55 5.22 -6.03 -11.92
CA ALA A 55 5.67 -6.58 -10.64
C ALA A 55 5.02 -7.93 -10.34
N ALA A 56 3.71 -8.03 -10.53
CA ALA A 56 2.98 -9.27 -10.33
C ALA A 56 3.52 -10.39 -11.23
N ASN A 57 3.72 -10.07 -12.51
CA ASN A 57 4.22 -11.05 -13.48
C ASN A 57 5.64 -11.52 -13.16
N VAL A 58 6.52 -10.59 -12.76
CA VAL A 58 7.89 -10.93 -12.37
C VAL A 58 7.90 -11.86 -11.16
N LEU A 59 7.13 -11.54 -10.13
CA LEU A 59 7.10 -12.36 -8.92
C LEU A 59 6.51 -13.74 -9.18
N ARG A 60 5.44 -13.83 -9.95
CA ARG A 60 4.86 -15.12 -10.32
C ARG A 60 5.84 -15.98 -11.11
N SER A 61 6.61 -15.36 -12.02
CA SER A 61 7.61 -16.10 -12.81
C SER A 61 8.73 -16.67 -11.96
N HIS A 62 8.98 -16.09 -10.79
CA HIS A 62 9.97 -16.59 -9.84
C HIS A 62 9.36 -17.49 -8.77
N GLY A 63 8.12 -17.92 -8.94
CA GLY A 63 7.49 -18.90 -8.05
C GLY A 63 6.84 -18.32 -6.81
N TYR A 64 6.74 -17.00 -6.68
CA TYR A 64 6.04 -16.40 -5.54
C TYR A 64 4.53 -16.54 -5.71
N SER A 65 3.87 -16.90 -4.60
CA SER A 65 2.42 -16.87 -4.52
C SER A 65 2.00 -15.50 -4.03
N ILE A 66 1.36 -14.74 -4.90
CA ILE A 66 1.01 -13.36 -4.60
C ILE A 66 -0.50 -13.13 -4.71
N LYS A 67 -0.96 -12.08 -4.06
CA LYS A 67 -2.34 -11.60 -4.14
C LYS A 67 -2.32 -10.11 -4.47
N THR A 68 -3.14 -9.70 -5.43
CA THR A 68 -3.35 -8.28 -5.75
C THR A 68 -4.66 -7.82 -5.16
N THR A 69 -4.65 -6.68 -4.48
CA THR A 69 -5.85 -6.11 -3.87
C THR A 69 -5.92 -4.61 -4.13
N ASP A 70 -7.13 -4.10 -4.13
CA ASP A 70 -7.37 -2.66 -4.22
C ASP A 70 -7.19 -2.03 -2.84
N VAL A 71 -6.45 -0.94 -2.80
CA VAL A 71 -6.25 -0.13 -1.59
C VAL A 71 -6.40 1.34 -1.95
N LEU A 72 -6.58 2.17 -0.94
CA LEU A 72 -6.63 3.62 -1.12
C LEU A 72 -5.26 4.23 -0.89
N ALA A 73 -4.91 5.22 -1.71
CA ALA A 73 -3.75 6.06 -1.49
C ALA A 73 -4.25 7.45 -1.20
N VAL A 74 -4.04 7.94 0.01
CA VAL A 74 -4.61 9.22 0.46
C VAL A 74 -3.52 10.15 0.96
N GLU A 75 -3.72 11.44 0.74
CA GLU A 75 -2.84 12.47 1.29
C GLU A 75 -3.33 12.88 2.66
N ALA A 76 -2.47 12.80 3.66
CA ALA A 76 -2.76 13.25 5.01
C ALA A 76 -2.01 14.55 5.31
N PRO A 77 -2.62 15.49 6.05
CA PRO A 77 -1.90 16.67 6.51
C PRO A 77 -0.73 16.27 7.41
N ASN A 78 0.42 16.89 7.20
CA ASN A 78 1.63 16.59 7.97
C ASN A 78 1.76 17.57 9.15
N HIS A 79 0.91 17.36 10.16
CA HIS A 79 0.92 18.14 11.40
C HIS A 79 0.23 17.33 12.51
N PRO A 80 0.33 17.73 13.77
CA PRO A 80 -0.38 17.04 14.84
C PRO A 80 -1.87 16.94 14.54
N GLY A 81 -2.43 15.74 14.64
CA GLY A 81 -3.82 15.45 14.28
C GLY A 81 -4.06 15.17 12.81
N GLY A 82 -3.01 15.25 11.96
CA GLY A 82 -3.16 15.03 10.52
C GLY A 82 -3.66 13.64 10.15
N LEU A 83 -3.17 12.61 10.82
CA LEU A 83 -3.65 11.24 10.61
C LEU A 83 -5.14 11.13 10.91
N ASN A 84 -5.61 11.75 11.99
CA ASN A 84 -7.01 11.67 12.37
C ASN A 84 -7.94 12.40 11.40
N ALA A 85 -7.41 13.30 10.57
CA ALA A 85 -8.20 13.91 9.50
C ALA A 85 -8.70 12.86 8.50
N ILE A 86 -7.96 11.75 8.35
CA ILE A 86 -8.35 10.63 7.52
C ILE A 86 -9.21 9.63 8.30
N LEU A 87 -8.81 9.32 9.53
CA LEU A 87 -9.44 8.25 10.31
C LEU A 87 -10.81 8.63 10.87
N LYS A 88 -11.00 9.88 11.24
CA LYS A 88 -12.24 10.33 11.85
C LYS A 88 -13.48 10.17 10.95
N PRO A 89 -13.43 10.58 9.66
CA PRO A 89 -14.56 10.33 8.76
C PRO A 89 -14.91 8.85 8.62
N LEU A 90 -13.92 7.99 8.58
CA LEU A 90 -14.11 6.54 8.46
C LEU A 90 -14.77 5.98 9.72
N LYS A 91 -14.33 6.42 10.88
CA LYS A 91 -14.92 6.03 12.16
C LYS A 91 -16.40 6.41 12.22
N GLY A 92 -16.74 7.59 11.70
CA GLY A 92 -18.11 8.13 11.74
C GLY A 92 -19.14 7.26 11.04
N ILE A 93 -18.73 6.46 10.05
CA ILE A 93 -19.62 5.55 9.32
C ILE A 93 -19.23 4.07 9.51
N SER A 94 -18.50 3.79 10.59
CA SER A 94 -18.13 2.43 11.00
C SER A 94 -17.34 1.64 9.95
N ILE A 95 -16.45 2.31 9.23
CA ILE A 95 -15.51 1.65 8.32
C ILE A 95 -14.26 1.28 9.12
N ASN A 96 -13.86 0.02 9.03
CA ASN A 96 -12.66 -0.45 9.67
C ASN A 96 -11.43 -0.24 8.76
N VAL A 97 -10.38 0.30 9.34
CA VAL A 97 -9.06 0.35 8.70
C VAL A 97 -8.35 -0.93 9.07
N ASN A 98 -8.20 -1.83 8.11
CA ASN A 98 -7.57 -3.13 8.33
C ASN A 98 -6.06 -2.99 8.52
N TYR A 99 -5.45 -2.08 7.78
CA TYR A 99 -4.02 -1.76 7.87
C TYR A 99 -3.76 -0.42 7.19
N LEU A 100 -2.60 0.14 7.50
CA LEU A 100 -2.19 1.44 6.97
C LEU A 100 -0.67 1.50 6.99
N TYR A 101 -0.07 2.02 5.92
CA TYR A 101 1.36 2.26 5.86
C TYR A 101 1.68 3.42 4.93
N THR A 102 2.88 3.95 5.03
CA THR A 102 3.28 5.17 4.32
C THR A 102 3.98 4.86 3.01
N CYS A 103 3.86 5.80 2.07
CA CYS A 103 4.64 5.77 0.84
C CYS A 103 6.04 6.33 1.08
N LEU A 104 6.97 5.89 0.23
CA LEU A 104 8.36 6.35 0.23
C LEU A 104 8.52 7.41 -0.86
N GLY A 105 9.42 8.37 -0.62
CA GLY A 105 9.83 9.32 -1.66
C GLY A 105 8.75 10.28 -2.14
N THR A 106 7.80 10.63 -1.31
CA THR A 106 6.71 11.55 -1.68
C THR A 106 7.02 13.03 -1.39
N GLY A 107 8.27 13.33 -1.06
CA GLY A 107 8.70 14.70 -0.76
C GLY A 107 8.06 15.24 0.51
N GLU A 108 7.47 16.44 0.43
CA GLU A 108 6.83 17.08 1.57
C GLU A 108 5.43 16.55 1.87
N LYS A 109 4.89 15.74 0.96
CA LYS A 109 3.55 15.18 1.12
C LYS A 109 3.58 13.89 1.91
N THR A 110 2.62 13.71 2.79
CA THR A 110 2.41 12.45 3.48
C THR A 110 1.34 11.67 2.75
N VAL A 111 1.73 10.59 2.10
CA VAL A 111 0.81 9.73 1.36
C VAL A 111 0.72 8.39 2.07
N LEU A 112 -0.50 7.97 2.37
CA LEU A 112 -0.79 6.76 3.10
C LEU A 112 -1.49 5.75 2.22
N ILE A 113 -1.08 4.50 2.33
CA ILE A 113 -1.81 3.37 1.75
C ILE A 113 -2.75 2.84 2.84
N VAL A 114 -4.03 2.73 2.52
CA VAL A 114 -5.05 2.35 3.49
C VAL A 114 -5.87 1.19 2.96
N GLY A 115 -5.89 0.10 3.71
CA GLY A 115 -6.77 -1.04 3.43
C GLY A 115 -8.01 -0.96 4.31
N VAL A 116 -9.18 -0.96 3.70
CA VAL A 116 -10.46 -0.83 4.41
C VAL A 116 -11.38 -1.99 4.07
N ASP A 117 -12.36 -2.22 4.93
CA ASP A 117 -13.34 -3.29 4.74
C ASP A 117 -14.48 -2.91 3.77
N LYS A 118 -14.71 -1.61 3.58
CA LYS A 118 -15.80 -1.09 2.74
C LYS A 118 -15.27 -0.01 1.81
N MET A 119 -14.71 -0.43 0.68
CA MET A 119 -13.99 0.44 -0.24
C MET A 119 -14.86 1.58 -0.79
N GLU A 120 -16.05 1.26 -1.32
CA GLU A 120 -16.90 2.27 -1.95
C GLU A 120 -17.36 3.33 -0.96
N GLU A 121 -17.78 2.91 0.23
CA GLU A 121 -18.21 3.82 1.28
C GLU A 121 -17.06 4.70 1.76
N ALA A 122 -15.85 4.11 1.85
CA ALA A 122 -14.65 4.85 2.24
C ALA A 122 -14.32 5.95 1.22
N ILE A 123 -14.36 5.63 -0.07
CA ILE A 123 -14.10 6.59 -1.13
C ILE A 123 -15.09 7.76 -1.04
N GLN A 124 -16.37 7.45 -0.87
CA GLN A 124 -17.41 8.48 -0.80
C GLN A 124 -17.22 9.42 0.39
N ILE A 125 -16.99 8.87 1.58
CA ILE A 125 -16.85 9.71 2.78
C ILE A 125 -15.56 10.53 2.77
N LEU A 126 -14.48 9.99 2.27
CA LEU A 126 -13.21 10.73 2.18
C LEU A 126 -13.31 11.85 1.15
N ARG A 127 -13.96 11.59 0.01
CA ARG A 127 -14.21 12.61 -1.00
C ARG A 127 -15.06 13.75 -0.43
N LYS A 128 -16.08 13.42 0.34
CA LYS A 128 -16.94 14.39 1.01
C LYS A 128 -16.20 15.29 1.99
N ASN A 129 -15.11 14.77 2.56
CA ASN A 129 -14.26 15.49 3.52
C ASN A 129 -13.03 16.13 2.85
N TRP A 130 -13.05 16.26 1.52
CA TRP A 130 -12.02 16.93 0.74
C TRP A 130 -10.64 16.26 0.85
N VAL A 131 -10.60 14.99 1.14
CA VAL A 131 -9.35 14.22 1.18
C VAL A 131 -8.90 13.93 -0.24
N HIS A 132 -7.66 14.28 -0.57
CA HIS A 132 -7.11 13.95 -1.87
C HIS A 132 -6.74 12.47 -1.91
N MET A 133 -7.29 11.75 -2.89
CA MET A 133 -6.99 10.34 -3.14
C MET A 133 -6.27 10.22 -4.47
N TYR A 134 -5.19 9.44 -4.46
CA TYR A 134 -4.40 9.18 -5.65
C TYR A 134 -4.94 7.96 -6.39
N ASP A 135 -4.90 8.02 -7.71
CA ASP A 135 -5.13 6.86 -8.57
C ASP A 135 -3.82 6.54 -9.31
N GLU A 136 -3.84 6.41 -10.62
CA GLU A 136 -2.64 6.07 -11.39
C GLU A 136 -1.51 7.11 -11.26
N GLU A 137 -1.80 8.33 -10.86
CA GLU A 137 -0.77 9.35 -10.63
C GLU A 137 0.22 8.93 -9.52
N LEU A 138 -0.21 8.08 -8.60
CA LEU A 138 0.66 7.56 -7.55
C LEU A 138 1.89 6.86 -8.12
N TYR A 139 1.70 6.12 -9.21
CA TYR A 139 2.76 5.32 -9.81
C TYR A 139 3.87 6.19 -10.42
N ARG A 140 3.63 7.48 -10.56
CA ARG A 140 4.56 8.43 -11.16
C ARG A 140 5.14 9.46 -10.17
N LEU A 141 4.86 9.31 -8.90
CA LEU A 141 5.38 10.22 -7.87
C LEU A 141 6.88 10.09 -7.68
#